data_e787610176a9df0231244a082c3d2312
#
_entry.id   e787610176a9df0231244a082c3d2312
#
_cell.length_a   1.000
_cell.length_b   1.000
_cell.length_c   1.000
_cell.angle_alpha   90.00
_cell.angle_beta   90.00
_cell.angle_gamma   90.00
#
_symmetry.space_group_name_H-M   'P 1'
#
loop_
_entity.id
_entity.type
_entity.pdbx_description
1 polymer ?
#
loop_
_entity_poly.entity_id
_entity_poly.type
_entity_poly.pdbx_seq_one_letter_code
_entity_poly.pdbx_strand_id
1 'polypeptide(L)'
;DKAVELENTVMSGAYGQNPERKMFIPYHDYVRGLDFTGAKNATIMANGATLLLDGWMEGVSLEKTNNFKIKGLCIDFLRKPMSEGIITDIQNDNYTVYFDKPAREITMGTPFPRVNIWDNKIDGHYRDTHGMNREAVVAPNTVRFKGQLPKYLVGATIGAPHTFHYRPAIFIHESVNTTLDNVTINGNCGMGIVGFHTNTVTMNHLNVVPAKGFKFSTNTDATHFAA
;
A
#
# COMPACT_ATOMS: atom_id res chain seq x y z
N ASP A 1 17.01 2.85 11.82
CA ASP A 1 15.77 2.11 12.01
C ASP A 1 15.63 1.06 10.92
N LYS A 2 15.46 -0.22 11.31
CA LYS A 2 15.42 -1.36 10.39
C LYS A 2 14.30 -1.24 9.34
N ALA A 3 13.16 -0.67 9.69
CA ALA A 3 12.06 -0.48 8.75
C ALA A 3 12.44 0.50 7.63
N VAL A 4 13.13 1.57 7.96
CA VAL A 4 13.61 2.56 7.00
C VAL A 4 14.74 1.99 6.13
N GLU A 5 15.62 1.18 6.69
CA GLU A 5 16.68 0.49 5.94
C GLU A 5 16.10 -0.48 4.93
N LEU A 6 15.15 -1.32 5.32
CA LEU A 6 14.46 -2.24 4.43
C LEU A 6 13.66 -1.52 3.36
N GLU A 7 12.99 -0.42 3.72
CA GLU A 7 12.29 0.44 2.78
C GLU A 7 13.24 0.97 1.70
N ASN A 8 14.42 1.45 2.07
CA ASN A 8 15.43 1.89 1.12
C ASN A 8 15.84 0.79 0.16
N THR A 9 16.00 -0.42 0.66
CA THR A 9 16.38 -1.58 -0.14
C THR A 9 15.28 -1.94 -1.14
N VAL A 10 14.02 -1.93 -0.71
CA VAL A 10 12.85 -2.13 -1.59
C VAL A 10 12.79 -1.06 -2.67
N MET A 11 12.99 0.20 -2.32
CA MET A 11 12.97 1.32 -3.26
C MET A 11 14.11 1.29 -4.26
N SER A 12 15.25 0.71 -3.90
CA SER A 12 16.37 0.51 -4.83
C SER A 12 16.10 -0.58 -5.88
N GLY A 13 14.96 -1.27 -5.79
CA GLY A 13 14.60 -2.37 -6.68
C GLY A 13 15.25 -3.70 -6.34
N ALA A 14 15.94 -3.79 -5.20
CA ALA A 14 16.61 -5.03 -4.77
C ALA A 14 15.60 -6.17 -4.51
N TYR A 15 14.41 -5.84 -4.08
CA TYR A 15 13.30 -6.79 -3.95
C TYR A 15 12.34 -6.63 -5.11
N GLY A 16 12.75 -7.01 -6.28
CA GLY A 16 11.95 -6.88 -7.48
C GLY A 16 10.51 -7.39 -7.30
N GLN A 17 9.76 -7.21 -8.33
CA GLN A 17 8.35 -7.52 -8.38
C GLN A 17 8.01 -8.94 -7.95
N ASN A 18 6.89 -9.05 -7.35
CA ASN A 18 6.42 -10.13 -6.57
C ASN A 18 5.69 -11.20 -7.40
N PRO A 19 6.21 -12.38 -7.59
CA PRO A 19 5.34 -13.53 -7.80
C PRO A 19 4.50 -13.75 -6.55
N GLU A 20 3.24 -14.13 -6.69
CA GLU A 20 2.28 -14.37 -5.60
C GLU A 20 2.89 -15.09 -4.38
N ARG A 21 3.67 -16.12 -4.62
CA ARG A 21 4.33 -16.89 -3.56
C ARG A 21 5.22 -16.03 -2.64
N LYS A 22 5.86 -14.99 -3.17
CA LYS A 22 6.76 -14.12 -2.40
C LYS A 22 6.00 -13.10 -1.55
N MET A 23 4.76 -12.81 -1.89
CA MET A 23 3.88 -11.97 -1.11
C MET A 23 3.43 -12.67 0.16
N PHE A 24 3.16 -13.95 0.10
CA PHE A 24 2.68 -14.74 1.25
C PHE A 24 3.84 -15.23 2.12
N ILE A 25 4.90 -15.73 1.50
CA ILE A 25 6.09 -16.23 2.19
C ILE A 25 7.29 -15.43 1.69
N PRO A 26 7.62 -14.30 2.31
CA PRO A 26 8.70 -13.45 1.81
C PRO A 26 10.04 -14.17 1.92
N TYR A 27 10.85 -14.01 0.88
CA TYR A 27 12.23 -14.52 0.83
C TYR A 27 13.24 -13.49 1.33
N HIS A 28 12.77 -12.35 1.78
CA HIS A 28 13.57 -11.24 2.31
C HIS A 28 13.08 -10.85 3.70
N ASP A 29 13.94 -10.21 4.44
CA ASP A 29 13.59 -9.66 5.75
C ASP A 29 12.53 -8.57 5.62
N TYR A 30 11.69 -8.46 6.62
CA TYR A 30 10.71 -7.38 6.79
C TYR A 30 10.48 -7.09 8.28
N VAL A 31 9.91 -5.94 8.56
CA VAL A 31 9.58 -5.54 9.93
C VAL A 31 8.11 -5.83 10.19
N ARG A 32 7.81 -6.36 11.39
CA ARG A 32 6.47 -6.50 11.94
C ARG A 32 6.22 -5.38 12.95
N GLY A 33 5.11 -4.70 12.83
CA GLY A 33 4.68 -3.69 13.79
C GLY A 33 4.22 -4.33 15.09
N LEU A 34 3.11 -5.08 15.04
CA LEU A 34 2.62 -5.90 16.15
C LEU A 34 2.64 -7.36 15.75
N ASP A 35 3.40 -8.17 16.46
CA ASP A 35 3.54 -9.59 16.20
C ASP A 35 2.81 -10.42 17.28
N PHE A 36 1.78 -11.16 16.87
CA PHE A 36 0.98 -12.04 17.72
C PHE A 36 1.15 -13.51 17.33
N THR A 37 2.27 -13.88 16.76
CA THR A 37 2.54 -15.25 16.35
C THR A 37 2.30 -16.24 17.51
N GLY A 38 1.47 -17.24 17.25
CA GLY A 38 1.13 -18.29 18.22
C GLY A 38 0.15 -17.91 19.34
N ALA A 39 -0.37 -16.67 19.33
CA ALA A 39 -1.33 -16.23 20.35
C ALA A 39 -2.65 -17.01 20.28
N LYS A 40 -3.21 -17.35 21.43
CA LYS A 40 -4.47 -18.11 21.57
C LYS A 40 -5.43 -17.42 22.52
N ASN A 41 -6.74 -17.46 22.18
CA ASN A 41 -7.82 -16.91 23.01
C ASN A 41 -7.57 -15.46 23.45
N ALA A 42 -7.09 -14.63 22.54
CA ALA A 42 -6.69 -13.25 22.82
C ALA A 42 -7.58 -12.24 22.09
N THR A 43 -7.75 -11.08 22.72
CA THR A 43 -8.49 -9.96 22.13
C THR A 43 -7.72 -8.67 22.32
N ILE A 44 -7.53 -7.94 21.22
CA ILE A 44 -7.09 -6.55 21.25
C ILE A 44 -8.32 -5.66 21.25
N MET A 45 -8.46 -4.83 22.26
CA MET A 45 -9.47 -3.80 22.38
C MET A 45 -8.80 -2.44 22.13
N ALA A 46 -8.78 -1.98 20.90
CA ALA A 46 -8.13 -0.72 20.54
C ALA A 46 -9.01 0.52 20.81
N ASN A 47 -10.34 0.33 20.85
CA ASN A 47 -11.31 1.40 21.19
C ASN A 47 -11.15 2.67 20.34
N GLY A 48 -10.87 2.53 19.04
CA GLY A 48 -10.66 3.65 18.14
C GLY A 48 -9.22 4.18 18.09
N ALA A 49 -8.28 3.57 18.82
CA ALA A 49 -6.88 3.96 18.76
C ALA A 49 -6.29 3.71 17.37
N THR A 50 -5.34 4.56 16.99
CA THR A 50 -4.59 4.43 15.76
C THR A 50 -3.20 3.86 16.00
N LEU A 51 -2.90 2.74 15.36
CA LEU A 51 -1.54 2.25 15.19
C LEU A 51 -0.90 3.04 14.04
N LEU A 52 -0.07 4.02 14.41
CA LEU A 52 0.66 4.81 13.44
C LEU A 52 2.04 4.19 13.22
N LEU A 53 2.28 3.73 11.99
CA LEU A 53 3.50 3.04 11.60
C LEU A 53 4.49 4.02 10.97
N ASP A 54 5.71 4.05 11.49
CA ASP A 54 6.80 4.85 10.92
C ASP A 54 7.73 3.95 10.11
N GLY A 55 7.61 4.07 8.80
CA GLY A 55 8.27 3.17 7.83
C GLY A 55 7.34 2.09 7.28
N TRP A 56 7.78 1.46 6.20
CA TRP A 56 6.99 0.39 5.58
C TRP A 56 7.24 -0.93 6.29
N MET A 57 6.16 -1.49 6.79
CA MET A 57 6.20 -2.74 7.52
C MET A 57 4.87 -3.48 7.40
N GLU A 58 4.85 -4.72 7.81
CA GLU A 58 3.62 -5.45 8.10
C GLU A 58 3.04 -4.92 9.40
N GLY A 59 1.87 -4.31 9.34
CA GLY A 59 1.33 -3.61 10.51
C GLY A 59 0.99 -4.56 11.66
N VAL A 60 0.26 -5.63 11.37
CA VAL A 60 -0.16 -6.64 12.34
C VAL A 60 0.06 -8.04 11.75
N SER A 61 0.80 -8.87 12.45
CA SER A 61 1.04 -10.27 12.09
C SER A 61 0.24 -11.20 12.98
N LEU A 62 -0.63 -12.00 12.37
CA LEU A 62 -1.42 -13.06 13.02
C LEU A 62 -1.02 -14.40 12.41
N GLU A 63 0.11 -14.94 12.82
CA GLU A 63 0.58 -16.24 12.37
C GLU A 63 0.33 -17.32 13.41
N LYS A 64 -0.24 -18.45 13.00
CA LYS A 64 -0.53 -19.60 13.89
C LYS A 64 -1.36 -19.21 15.11
N THR A 65 -2.23 -18.20 14.95
CA THR A 65 -3.14 -17.79 16.03
C THR A 65 -4.38 -18.66 16.08
N ASN A 66 -5.03 -18.74 17.24
CA ASN A 66 -6.28 -19.44 17.40
C ASN A 66 -7.24 -18.64 18.30
N ASN A 67 -8.45 -18.39 17.79
CA ASN A 67 -9.47 -17.59 18.48
C ASN A 67 -8.94 -16.20 18.87
N PHE A 68 -8.48 -15.45 17.85
CA PHE A 68 -7.90 -14.13 18.02
C PHE A 68 -8.85 -13.04 17.51
N LYS A 69 -9.00 -11.94 18.26
CA LYS A 69 -9.90 -10.85 17.91
C LYS A 69 -9.19 -9.50 17.95
N ILE A 70 -9.47 -8.67 16.97
CA ILE A 70 -9.08 -7.24 16.96
C ILE A 70 -10.36 -6.42 16.87
N LYS A 71 -10.52 -5.45 17.79
CA LYS A 71 -11.69 -4.58 17.84
C LYS A 71 -11.30 -3.10 17.87
N GLY A 72 -11.89 -2.31 16.97
CA GLY A 72 -11.80 -0.85 16.96
C GLY A 72 -10.39 -0.33 16.68
N LEU A 73 -9.60 -1.00 15.84
CA LEU A 73 -8.24 -0.59 15.48
C LEU A 73 -8.24 0.22 14.18
N CYS A 74 -7.56 1.37 14.19
CA CYS A 74 -7.17 2.06 12.98
C CYS A 74 -5.67 1.81 12.72
N ILE A 75 -5.30 1.50 11.49
CA ILE A 75 -3.90 1.37 11.04
C ILE A 75 -3.63 2.48 10.05
N ASP A 76 -2.60 3.25 10.27
CA ASP A 76 -2.14 4.30 9.37
C ASP A 76 -0.62 4.34 9.30
N PHE A 77 -0.10 4.93 8.23
CA PHE A 77 1.34 5.08 8.01
C PHE A 77 1.70 6.56 8.09
N LEU A 78 2.73 6.89 8.87
CA LEU A 78 3.26 8.25 8.96
C LEU A 78 3.72 8.73 7.58
N ARG A 79 4.40 7.86 6.86
CA ARG A 79 4.77 8.06 5.47
C ARG A 79 3.88 7.21 4.56
N LYS A 80 3.09 7.88 3.74
CA LYS A 80 2.14 7.19 2.86
C LYS A 80 2.86 6.30 1.83
N PRO A 81 2.29 5.14 1.51
CA PRO A 81 2.92 4.15 0.63
C PRO A 81 2.83 4.49 -0.85
N MET A 82 2.04 5.50 -1.20
CA MET A 82 1.93 6.06 -2.55
C MET A 82 2.29 7.53 -2.54
N SER A 83 2.96 7.98 -3.60
CA SER A 83 3.06 9.40 -3.92
C SER A 83 1.89 9.77 -4.81
N GLU A 84 1.13 10.80 -4.41
CA GLU A 84 0.07 11.35 -5.24
C GLU A 84 0.51 12.69 -5.82
N GLY A 85 0.25 12.86 -7.11
CA GLY A 85 0.59 14.08 -7.85
C GLY A 85 -0.48 14.43 -8.87
N ILE A 86 -0.36 15.61 -9.44
CA ILE A 86 -1.30 16.11 -10.45
C ILE A 86 -0.65 16.08 -11.82
N ILE A 87 -1.35 15.58 -12.83
CA ILE A 87 -0.93 15.66 -14.23
C ILE A 87 -0.99 17.11 -14.66
N THR A 88 0.16 17.69 -14.98
CA THR A 88 0.26 19.11 -15.39
C THR A 88 0.34 19.28 -16.91
N ASP A 89 0.84 18.27 -17.62
CA ASP A 89 0.95 18.30 -19.08
C ASP A 89 0.89 16.87 -19.65
N ILE A 90 0.37 16.73 -20.87
CA ILE A 90 0.31 15.48 -21.63
C ILE A 90 0.74 15.76 -23.07
N GLN A 91 1.79 15.07 -23.49
CA GLN A 91 2.31 15.04 -24.86
C GLN A 91 1.96 13.70 -25.56
N ASN A 92 2.45 13.48 -26.77
CA ASN A 92 2.07 12.29 -27.55
C ASN A 92 2.47 10.97 -26.88
N ASP A 93 3.64 10.91 -26.25
CA ASP A 93 4.24 9.70 -25.70
C ASP A 93 4.73 9.86 -24.26
N ASN A 94 4.47 11.00 -23.65
CA ASN A 94 4.83 11.26 -22.26
C ASN A 94 3.84 12.22 -21.58
N TYR A 95 3.89 12.26 -20.26
CA TYR A 95 3.12 13.20 -19.45
C TYR A 95 3.93 13.62 -18.23
N THR A 96 3.63 14.81 -17.74
CA THR A 96 4.33 15.44 -16.62
C THR A 96 3.41 15.50 -15.41
N VAL A 97 3.97 15.15 -14.24
CA VAL A 97 3.26 15.11 -12.96
C VAL A 97 3.99 15.96 -11.94
N TYR A 98 3.27 16.85 -11.31
CA TYR A 98 3.75 17.62 -10.16
C TYR A 98 3.29 16.95 -8.87
N PHE A 99 4.21 16.74 -7.93
CA PHE A 99 3.96 16.18 -6.61
C PHE A 99 4.15 17.27 -5.55
N ASP A 100 3.06 17.70 -4.92
CA ASP A 100 3.10 18.74 -3.89
C ASP A 100 3.93 18.32 -2.67
N LYS A 101 3.80 17.05 -2.30
CA LYS A 101 4.61 16.43 -1.24
C LYS A 101 5.41 15.29 -1.86
N PRO A 102 6.57 15.58 -2.43
CA PRO A 102 7.35 14.55 -3.08
C PRO A 102 7.77 13.52 -2.04
N ALA A 103 7.37 12.30 -2.28
CA ALA A 103 7.98 11.23 -1.55
C ALA A 103 9.44 11.09 -1.97
N ARG A 104 10.21 10.52 -1.08
CA ARG A 104 11.63 10.24 -1.26
C ARG A 104 11.92 9.48 -2.57
N GLU A 105 11.01 8.62 -2.99
CA GLU A 105 11.07 7.81 -4.20
C GLU A 105 11.24 8.63 -5.48
N ILE A 106 10.63 9.81 -5.51
CA ILE A 106 10.71 10.71 -6.66
C ILE A 106 12.15 11.19 -6.85
N THR A 107 12.83 11.50 -5.74
CA THR A 107 14.21 11.99 -5.75
C THR A 107 15.23 10.87 -5.95
N MET A 108 14.95 9.67 -5.47
CA MET A 108 15.89 8.52 -5.53
C MET A 108 15.94 7.81 -6.89
N GLY A 109 15.10 8.16 -7.83
CA GLY A 109 15.15 7.52 -9.15
C GLY A 109 14.47 6.16 -9.23
N THR A 110 13.70 5.77 -8.22
CA THR A 110 13.00 4.51 -8.18
C THR A 110 11.99 4.40 -9.33
N PRO A 111 11.99 3.31 -10.11
CA PRO A 111 10.95 3.09 -11.10
C PRO A 111 9.63 2.80 -10.38
N PHE A 112 8.56 3.44 -10.84
CA PHE A 112 7.22 3.08 -10.40
C PHE A 112 6.71 1.91 -11.25
N PRO A 113 6.32 0.79 -10.64
CA PRO A 113 5.90 -0.40 -11.39
C PRO A 113 4.61 -0.18 -12.17
N ARG A 114 3.78 0.71 -11.70
CA ARG A 114 2.54 1.16 -12.34
C ARG A 114 2.12 2.49 -11.77
N VAL A 115 1.13 3.14 -12.36
CA VAL A 115 0.45 4.30 -11.79
C VAL A 115 -1.05 4.10 -11.87
N ASN A 116 -1.75 4.55 -10.85
CA ASN A 116 -3.20 4.62 -10.80
C ASN A 116 -3.63 6.03 -11.14
N ILE A 117 -4.69 6.19 -11.91
CA ILE A 117 -5.19 7.51 -12.33
C ILE A 117 -6.61 7.72 -11.83
N TRP A 118 -6.80 8.82 -11.11
CA TRP A 118 -8.10 9.29 -10.66
C TRP A 118 -8.48 10.54 -11.43
N ASP A 119 -9.56 10.49 -12.19
CA ASP A 119 -10.08 11.65 -12.89
C ASP A 119 -10.87 12.53 -11.92
N ASN A 120 -10.28 13.67 -11.56
CA ASN A 120 -10.87 14.60 -10.61
C ASN A 120 -12.14 15.29 -11.13
N LYS A 121 -12.42 15.25 -12.44
CA LYS A 121 -13.60 15.87 -13.04
C LYS A 121 -14.85 15.04 -12.83
N ILE A 122 -14.71 13.71 -12.85
CA ILE A 122 -15.81 12.78 -12.62
C ILE A 122 -15.78 12.16 -11.22
N ASP A 123 -14.76 12.54 -10.41
CA ASP A 123 -14.47 11.95 -9.09
C ASP A 123 -14.43 10.42 -9.12
N GLY A 124 -13.67 9.87 -10.06
CA GLY A 124 -13.66 8.45 -10.34
C GLY A 124 -12.32 7.90 -10.82
N HIS A 125 -12.12 6.62 -10.57
CA HIS A 125 -10.95 5.89 -11.05
C HIS A 125 -10.99 5.78 -12.59
N TYR A 126 -9.93 6.23 -13.25
CA TYR A 126 -9.82 6.14 -14.70
C TYR A 126 -9.34 4.76 -15.13
N ARG A 127 -8.15 4.38 -14.73
CA ARG A 127 -7.57 3.05 -14.95
C ARG A 127 -6.22 2.90 -14.26
N ASP A 128 -5.81 1.67 -14.08
CA ASP A 128 -4.42 1.31 -13.79
C ASP A 128 -3.63 1.25 -15.08
N THR A 129 -2.44 1.79 -15.07
CA THR A 129 -1.53 1.74 -16.21
C THR A 129 -0.27 1.01 -15.80
N HIS A 130 0.02 -0.09 -16.50
CA HIS A 130 1.26 -0.83 -16.33
C HIS A 130 2.34 -0.31 -17.28
N GLY A 131 3.60 -0.44 -16.86
CA GLY A 131 4.75 -0.13 -17.72
C GLY A 131 5.00 1.34 -17.97
N MET A 132 4.38 2.23 -17.21
CA MET A 132 4.68 3.65 -17.27
C MET A 132 5.93 3.93 -16.47
N ASN A 133 7.05 4.00 -17.16
CA ASN A 133 8.33 4.25 -16.55
C ASN A 133 8.54 5.75 -16.34
N ARG A 134 9.05 6.10 -15.18
CA ARG A 134 9.64 7.40 -14.95
C ARG A 134 10.74 7.62 -15.98
N GLU A 135 10.69 8.75 -16.67
CA GLU A 135 11.68 9.11 -17.66
C GLU A 135 12.71 10.09 -17.08
N ALA A 136 12.26 11.14 -16.45
CA ALA A 136 13.15 12.15 -15.88
C ALA A 136 12.48 12.95 -14.75
N VAL A 137 13.27 13.47 -13.83
CA VAL A 137 12.91 14.61 -12.99
C VAL A 137 13.21 15.86 -13.81
N VAL A 138 12.18 16.61 -14.18
CA VAL A 138 12.31 17.75 -15.10
C VAL A 138 12.34 19.11 -14.37
N ALA A 139 11.87 19.15 -13.13
CA ALA A 139 11.94 20.29 -12.23
C ALA A 139 11.78 19.81 -10.79
N PRO A 140 12.00 20.66 -9.76
CA PRO A 140 11.66 20.30 -8.39
C PRO A 140 10.24 19.75 -8.31
N ASN A 141 10.08 18.59 -7.66
CA ASN A 141 8.80 17.91 -7.48
C ASN A 141 8.05 17.51 -8.76
N THR A 142 8.71 17.60 -9.91
CA THR A 142 8.07 17.38 -11.22
C THR A 142 8.76 16.25 -11.97
N VAL A 143 8.00 15.22 -12.29
CA VAL A 143 8.48 14.01 -12.94
C VAL A 143 7.79 13.83 -14.28
N ARG A 144 8.57 13.54 -15.32
CA ARG A 144 8.05 13.10 -16.60
C ARG A 144 8.01 11.57 -16.66
N PHE A 145 6.87 11.06 -17.05
CA PHE A 145 6.62 9.64 -17.27
C PHE A 145 6.46 9.37 -18.75
N LYS A 146 6.99 8.24 -19.18
CA LYS A 146 6.75 7.72 -20.53
C LYS A 146 5.40 7.01 -20.57
N GLY A 147 4.57 7.33 -21.56
CA GLY A 147 3.27 6.72 -21.77
C GLY A 147 2.28 7.65 -22.44
N GLN A 148 1.25 7.06 -23.02
CA GLN A 148 0.19 7.81 -23.72
C GLN A 148 -1.03 7.96 -22.82
N LEU A 149 -1.47 9.18 -22.65
CA LEU A 149 -2.70 9.51 -21.92
C LEU A 149 -3.56 10.47 -22.75
N PRO A 150 -4.90 10.39 -22.64
CA PRO A 150 -5.79 11.37 -23.22
C PRO A 150 -5.56 12.77 -22.64
N LYS A 151 -5.50 13.81 -23.48
CA LYS A 151 -5.25 15.18 -23.04
C LYS A 151 -6.24 15.72 -22.01
N TYR A 152 -7.47 15.21 -21.99
CA TYR A 152 -8.48 15.65 -21.03
C TYR A 152 -8.12 15.28 -19.58
N LEU A 153 -7.17 14.36 -19.34
CA LEU A 153 -6.68 13.98 -18.01
C LEU A 153 -5.70 14.99 -17.39
N VAL A 154 -5.37 16.09 -18.08
CA VAL A 154 -4.68 17.19 -17.40
C VAL A 154 -5.52 17.67 -16.23
N GLY A 155 -4.93 17.71 -15.02
CA GLY A 155 -5.59 17.96 -13.74
C GLY A 155 -6.03 16.71 -13.00
N ALA A 156 -5.91 15.52 -13.58
CA ALA A 156 -6.17 14.26 -12.89
C ALA A 156 -5.10 13.95 -11.83
N THR A 157 -5.46 13.22 -10.80
CA THR A 157 -4.53 12.74 -9.77
C THR A 157 -3.90 11.42 -10.19
N ILE A 158 -2.59 11.34 -10.08
CA ILE A 158 -1.83 10.09 -10.20
C ILE A 158 -1.45 9.59 -8.82
N GLY A 159 -1.71 8.30 -8.55
CA GLY A 159 -1.12 7.54 -7.45
C GLY A 159 0.04 6.70 -7.98
N ALA A 160 1.24 6.98 -7.52
CA ALA A 160 2.44 6.26 -7.87
C ALA A 160 2.89 5.40 -6.66
N PRO A 161 2.58 4.10 -6.64
CA PRO A 161 3.01 3.21 -5.57
C PRO A 161 4.52 3.01 -5.63
N HIS A 162 5.16 2.98 -4.46
CA HIS A 162 6.61 2.92 -4.34
C HIS A 162 7.16 1.53 -4.65
N THR A 163 6.36 0.51 -4.43
CA THR A 163 6.69 -0.87 -4.75
C THR A 163 5.44 -1.61 -5.20
N PHE A 164 5.64 -2.77 -5.79
CA PHE A 164 4.56 -3.65 -6.19
C PHE A 164 4.33 -4.70 -5.10
N HIS A 165 3.16 -4.70 -4.46
CA HIS A 165 2.77 -5.66 -3.43
C HIS A 165 3.78 -5.82 -2.28
N TYR A 166 4.04 -4.75 -1.55
CA TYR A 166 4.79 -4.87 -0.30
C TYR A 166 3.99 -5.69 0.74
N ARG A 167 4.36 -5.69 2.00
CA ARG A 167 3.64 -6.45 3.03
C ARG A 167 2.24 -5.86 3.27
N PRO A 168 1.24 -6.71 3.62
CA PRO A 168 -0.10 -6.23 3.96
C PRO A 168 -0.09 -5.44 5.27
N ALA A 169 -1.15 -4.64 5.47
CA ALA A 169 -1.35 -4.01 6.77
C ALA A 169 -1.68 -5.02 7.86
N ILE A 170 -2.45 -6.07 7.53
CA ILE A 170 -2.71 -7.22 8.41
C ILE A 170 -2.42 -8.51 7.64
N PHE A 171 -1.57 -9.35 8.19
CA PHE A 171 -1.27 -10.67 7.66
C PHE A 171 -1.81 -11.77 8.57
N ILE A 172 -2.60 -12.71 8.02
CA ILE A 172 -3.22 -13.82 8.72
C ILE A 172 -2.71 -15.10 8.08
N HIS A 173 -1.87 -15.87 8.78
CA HIS A 173 -1.24 -17.05 8.21
C HIS A 173 -1.37 -18.26 9.15
N GLU A 174 -1.76 -19.41 8.60
CA GLU A 174 -1.96 -20.66 9.38
C GLU A 174 -2.80 -20.47 10.65
N SER A 175 -3.79 -19.58 10.61
CA SER A 175 -4.57 -19.15 11.76
C SER A 175 -6.02 -19.64 11.68
N VAL A 176 -6.66 -19.81 12.85
CA VAL A 176 -8.03 -20.33 12.98
C VAL A 176 -8.87 -19.38 13.83
N ASN A 177 -10.11 -19.10 13.41
CA ASN A 177 -11.06 -18.25 14.12
C ASN A 177 -10.52 -16.84 14.40
N THR A 178 -10.17 -16.11 13.33
CA THR A 178 -9.77 -14.71 13.43
C THR A 178 -11.00 -13.79 13.26
N THR A 179 -11.17 -12.82 14.15
CA THR A 179 -12.22 -11.80 14.04
C THR A 179 -11.61 -10.41 13.96
N LEU A 180 -11.96 -9.68 12.92
CA LEU A 180 -11.66 -8.25 12.76
C LEU A 180 -12.98 -7.49 12.84
N ASP A 181 -13.15 -6.67 13.87
CA ASP A 181 -14.40 -5.96 14.16
C ASP A 181 -14.13 -4.45 14.29
N ASN A 182 -14.78 -3.65 13.45
CA ASN A 182 -14.56 -2.21 13.37
C ASN A 182 -13.08 -1.83 13.18
N VAL A 183 -12.47 -2.38 12.12
CA VAL A 183 -11.07 -2.13 11.77
C VAL A 183 -11.01 -1.20 10.55
N THR A 184 -10.16 -0.19 10.63
CA THR A 184 -9.91 0.75 9.52
C THR A 184 -8.43 0.72 9.12
N ILE A 185 -8.15 0.63 7.83
CA ILE A 185 -6.80 0.72 7.26
C ILE A 185 -6.74 1.94 6.34
N ASN A 186 -5.89 2.90 6.67
CA ASN A 186 -5.72 4.17 5.96
C ASN A 186 -4.50 4.13 5.01
N GLY A 187 -4.64 3.37 3.94
CA GLY A 187 -3.57 3.22 2.96
C GLY A 187 -2.52 2.18 3.35
N ASN A 188 -2.02 1.46 2.36
CA ASN A 188 -0.92 0.51 2.53
C ASN A 188 -0.15 0.31 1.21
N CYS A 189 1.16 0.08 1.28
CA CYS A 189 2.00 -0.15 0.11
C CYS A 189 1.89 -1.57 -0.48
N GLY A 190 1.16 -2.44 0.16
CA GLY A 190 0.72 -3.72 -0.34
C GLY A 190 -0.79 -3.80 -0.38
N MET A 191 -1.33 -4.97 -0.13
CA MET A 191 -2.76 -5.21 0.08
C MET A 191 -3.17 -4.79 1.49
N GLY A 192 -4.45 -4.55 1.70
CA GLY A 192 -4.95 -4.22 3.04
C GLY A 192 -4.80 -5.40 4.00
N ILE A 193 -5.47 -6.50 3.72
CA ILE A 193 -5.42 -7.74 4.51
C ILE A 193 -5.08 -8.90 3.58
N VAL A 194 -4.14 -9.73 4.00
CA VAL A 194 -3.84 -10.99 3.34
C VAL A 194 -4.06 -12.14 4.29
N GLY A 195 -4.85 -13.13 3.86
CA GLY A 195 -5.02 -14.40 4.54
C GLY A 195 -4.44 -15.55 3.71
N PHE A 196 -3.57 -16.36 4.31
CA PHE A 196 -2.96 -17.50 3.65
C PHE A 196 -2.97 -18.73 4.54
N HIS A 197 -3.45 -19.87 4.02
CA HIS A 197 -3.65 -21.11 4.81
C HIS A 197 -4.41 -20.88 6.13
N THR A 198 -5.42 -20.03 6.10
CA THR A 198 -6.20 -19.66 7.29
C THR A 198 -7.61 -20.24 7.23
N ASN A 199 -8.21 -20.46 8.39
CA ASN A 199 -9.55 -21.02 8.50
C ASN A 199 -10.42 -20.12 9.38
N THR A 200 -11.61 -19.78 8.89
CA THR A 200 -12.60 -18.95 9.55
C THR A 200 -12.09 -17.56 9.92
N VAL A 201 -12.25 -16.64 8.99
CA VAL A 201 -12.01 -15.21 9.21
C VAL A 201 -13.33 -14.48 9.16
N THR A 202 -13.68 -13.79 10.23
CA THR A 202 -14.87 -12.94 10.33
C THR A 202 -14.45 -11.48 10.28
N MET A 203 -15.03 -10.73 9.36
CA MET A 203 -14.76 -9.30 9.21
C MET A 203 -16.07 -8.53 9.32
N ASN A 204 -16.23 -7.74 10.39
CA ASN A 204 -17.36 -6.87 10.61
C ASN A 204 -16.89 -5.41 10.56
N HIS A 205 -17.59 -4.56 9.80
CA HIS A 205 -17.27 -3.14 9.69
C HIS A 205 -15.79 -2.88 9.35
N LEU A 206 -15.27 -3.61 8.37
CA LEU A 206 -13.93 -3.40 7.84
C LEU A 206 -13.95 -2.24 6.85
N ASN A 207 -13.05 -1.28 7.03
CA ASN A 207 -12.81 -0.19 6.10
C ASN A 207 -11.36 -0.21 5.61
N VAL A 208 -11.17 -0.29 4.30
CA VAL A 208 -9.87 -0.09 3.66
C VAL A 208 -10.02 1.12 2.75
N VAL A 209 -9.57 2.26 3.23
CA VAL A 209 -9.90 3.57 2.66
C VAL A 209 -8.65 4.42 2.45
N PRO A 210 -8.69 5.40 1.55
CA PRO A 210 -7.60 6.37 1.44
C PRO A 210 -7.40 7.12 2.76
N ALA A 211 -6.17 7.43 3.09
CA ALA A 211 -5.88 8.36 4.16
C ALA A 211 -6.46 9.75 3.84
N LYS A 212 -6.72 10.55 4.85
CA LYS A 212 -7.30 11.89 4.68
C LYS A 212 -6.47 12.73 3.71
N GLY A 213 -7.11 13.21 2.64
CA GLY A 213 -6.50 14.03 1.60
C GLY A 213 -5.83 13.23 0.48
N PHE A 214 -5.93 11.92 0.48
CA PHE A 214 -5.47 11.03 -0.59
C PHE A 214 -6.64 10.43 -1.37
N LYS A 215 -6.38 9.96 -2.59
CA LYS A 215 -7.38 9.31 -3.47
C LYS A 215 -7.25 7.79 -3.49
N PHE A 216 -6.09 7.26 -3.12
CA PHE A 216 -5.79 5.83 -3.20
C PHE A 216 -5.52 5.23 -1.82
N SER A 217 -6.02 4.01 -1.59
CA SER A 217 -5.92 3.31 -0.30
C SER A 217 -4.80 2.27 -0.30
N THR A 218 -4.85 1.33 -1.22
CA THR A 218 -3.91 0.20 -1.30
C THR A 218 -3.26 0.14 -2.67
N ASN A 219 -2.20 -0.64 -2.76
CA ASN A 219 -1.55 -0.85 -4.04
C ASN A 219 -2.36 -1.78 -4.97
N THR A 220 -3.16 -2.69 -4.40
CA THR A 220 -4.06 -3.61 -5.13
C THR A 220 -5.32 -3.89 -4.34
N ASP A 221 -5.44 -5.08 -3.76
CA ASP A 221 -6.66 -5.54 -3.13
C ASP A 221 -6.86 -4.99 -1.71
N ALA A 222 -8.09 -4.70 -1.36
CA ALA A 222 -8.45 -4.42 0.03
C ALA A 222 -8.27 -5.68 0.90
N THR A 223 -8.66 -6.84 0.36
CA THR A 223 -8.48 -8.14 1.02
C THR A 223 -8.11 -9.21 -0.02
N HIS A 224 -7.20 -10.11 0.34
CA HIS A 224 -6.78 -11.20 -0.51
C HIS A 224 -6.60 -12.49 0.31
N PHE A 225 -7.32 -13.53 -0.05
CA PHE A 225 -7.25 -14.82 0.63
C PHE A 225 -6.87 -15.92 -0.35
N ALA A 226 -5.91 -16.75 0.04
CA ALA A 226 -5.46 -17.91 -0.71
C ALA A 226 -5.26 -19.13 0.20
N ALA A 227 -5.44 -20.33 -0.37
CA ALA A 227 -5.29 -21.61 0.30
C ALA A 227 -4.03 -22.35 -0.15
#